data_139f923f25e902a13fd390b6348ba560
#
_entry.id   139f923f25e902a13fd390b6348ba560
#
_cell.length_a   1.000
_cell.length_b   1.000
_cell.length_c   1.000
_cell.angle_alpha   90.00
_cell.angle_beta   90.00
_cell.angle_gamma   90.00
#
_symmetry.space_group_name_H-M   'P 1'
#
loop_
_entity.id
_entity.type
_entity.pdbx_description
1 polymer ?
#
loop_
_entity_poly.entity_id
_entity_poly.type
_entity_poly.pdbx_seq_one_letter_code
_entity_poly.pdbx_strand_id
1 'polypeptide(L)'
;MNAPYTPDPVLEERLSRKLLDVFIRAGLAIALVFLCYRIFEPFLGLMAWSVILAVTLYPAHQKLARRMGGKQGLAATVLVLAGLVVIGVPASILMGSLGDSVQNVVAGLRGGSIKVPAPAAGVADWPLIGPKIHDIWTQAHADLPALLRSRQPQVAGIVRQGLGMAAGIAGGALLFMFSFIVAGIVMAWGEPGARAIRNIFGRFFGSRRGDEFAMLCTQTIRAVALGVLGVAFIQATVLGIVMVVASVPFAGVLALVVLLLGIVQGPAILVSLPVIIWIWSSGEYAPGRAITYTVLLLLGGVIDNFLKPLLLGRGVDAPMPVVLLGALGGLATTGLVGMFVGAVFLTVGYRAFMWWVANSPDSVAAAPQPTTPG
;
A
#
# COMPACT_ATOMS: atom_id res chain seq x y z
N MET A 1 7.80 70.86 12.07
CA MET A 1 9.10 70.25 12.43
C MET A 1 8.80 69.07 13.34
N ASN A 2 8.81 67.86 12.78
CA ASN A 2 8.64 66.62 13.57
C ASN A 2 10.00 66.32 14.21
N ALA A 3 10.06 66.27 15.53
CA ALA A 3 11.24 65.83 16.25
C ALA A 3 11.62 64.41 15.83
N PRO A 4 12.90 64.07 15.60
CA PRO A 4 13.29 62.72 15.26
C PRO A 4 12.96 61.78 16.42
N TYR A 5 12.23 60.69 16.09
CA TYR A 5 11.91 59.63 17.02
C TYR A 5 13.21 58.95 17.46
N THR A 6 13.67 59.22 18.67
CA THR A 6 14.80 58.51 19.29
C THR A 6 14.23 57.28 20.01
N PRO A 7 14.57 56.07 19.56
CA PRO A 7 14.12 54.85 20.24
C PRO A 7 14.69 54.84 21.67
N ASP A 8 13.84 54.46 22.63
CA ASP A 8 14.25 54.30 24.02
C ASP A 8 15.14 53.08 24.15
N PRO A 9 16.46 53.22 24.47
CA PRO A 9 17.42 52.12 24.50
C PRO A 9 17.07 51.05 25.50
N VAL A 10 16.32 51.35 26.57
CA VAL A 10 15.87 50.39 27.55
C VAL A 10 14.73 49.51 26.99
N LEU A 11 13.91 50.07 26.12
CA LEU A 11 12.84 49.36 25.47
C LEU A 11 13.39 48.38 24.40
N GLU A 12 14.38 48.83 23.64
CA GLU A 12 15.07 48.00 22.64
C GLU A 12 15.79 46.80 23.28
N GLU A 13 16.49 47.02 24.40
CA GLU A 13 17.20 45.94 25.10
C GLU A 13 16.20 44.90 25.69
N ARG A 14 15.10 45.38 26.25
CA ARG A 14 14.02 44.48 26.75
C ARG A 14 13.33 43.71 25.63
N LEU A 15 13.07 44.33 24.48
CA LEU A 15 12.51 43.65 23.30
C LEU A 15 13.48 42.60 22.75
N SER A 16 14.75 43.00 22.60
CA SER A 16 15.80 42.12 22.13
C SER A 16 15.97 40.87 22.99
N ARG A 17 16.01 41.03 24.33
CA ARG A 17 16.08 39.90 25.27
C ARG A 17 14.84 39.01 25.22
N LYS A 18 13.62 39.59 25.10
CA LYS A 18 12.39 38.82 24.96
C LYS A 18 12.33 38.06 23.63
N LEU A 19 12.76 38.68 22.53
CA LEU A 19 12.85 38.03 21.22
C LEU A 19 13.87 36.90 21.27
N LEU A 20 15.04 37.11 21.86
CA LEU A 20 16.06 36.08 22.02
C LEU A 20 15.53 34.88 22.82
N ASP A 21 14.82 35.12 23.92
CA ASP A 21 14.22 34.06 24.73
C ASP A 21 13.13 33.28 23.95
N VAL A 22 12.32 33.98 23.16
CA VAL A 22 11.34 33.35 22.27
C VAL A 22 12.02 32.50 21.19
N PHE A 23 13.09 33.03 20.55
CA PHE A 23 13.85 32.26 19.55
C PHE A 23 14.54 31.04 20.14
N ILE A 24 15.13 31.15 21.34
CA ILE A 24 15.75 29.98 22.02
C ILE A 24 14.70 28.94 22.33
N ARG A 25 13.56 29.33 22.90
CA ARG A 25 12.46 28.40 23.21
C ARG A 25 11.89 27.75 21.93
N ALA A 26 11.68 28.55 20.88
CA ALA A 26 11.22 28.04 19.59
C ALA A 26 12.26 27.09 18.97
N GLY A 27 13.53 27.47 19.00
CA GLY A 27 14.62 26.62 18.51
C GLY A 27 14.74 25.29 19.27
N LEU A 28 14.62 25.34 20.61
CA LEU A 28 14.61 24.14 21.44
C LEU A 28 13.40 23.24 21.13
N ALA A 29 12.22 23.83 20.99
CA ALA A 29 11.01 23.10 20.63
C ALA A 29 11.13 22.45 19.24
N ILE A 30 11.66 23.18 18.24
CA ILE A 30 11.89 22.65 16.90
C ILE A 30 12.94 21.53 16.95
N ALA A 31 14.04 21.70 17.69
CA ALA A 31 15.06 20.67 17.85
C ALA A 31 14.50 19.41 18.50
N LEU A 32 13.65 19.56 19.53
CA LEU A 32 12.99 18.45 20.19
C LEU A 32 12.03 17.70 19.23
N VAL A 33 11.22 18.44 18.47
CA VAL A 33 10.31 17.85 17.47
C VAL A 33 11.11 17.12 16.39
N PHE A 34 12.21 17.72 15.91
CA PHE A 34 13.09 17.09 14.92
C PHE A 34 13.72 15.81 15.46
N LEU A 35 14.21 15.83 16.71
CA LEU A 35 14.78 14.63 17.35
C LEU A 35 13.72 13.54 17.52
N CYS A 36 12.52 13.89 18.01
CA CYS A 36 11.41 12.95 18.08
C CYS A 36 11.06 12.35 16.72
N TYR A 37 11.01 13.20 15.67
CA TYR A 37 10.75 12.73 14.31
C TYR A 37 11.80 11.71 13.86
N ARG A 38 13.10 11.99 14.06
CA ARG A 38 14.20 11.07 13.70
C ARG A 38 14.16 9.75 14.44
N ILE A 39 13.74 9.76 15.70
CA ILE A 39 13.55 8.54 16.51
C ILE A 39 12.36 7.74 15.99
N PHE A 40 11.26 8.41 15.62
CA PHE A 40 10.04 7.76 15.16
C PHE A 40 10.08 7.38 13.68
N GLU A 41 10.94 7.98 12.88
CA GLU A 41 11.03 7.79 11.43
C GLU A 41 10.98 6.30 10.99
N PRO A 42 11.78 5.38 11.57
CA PRO A 42 11.74 3.95 11.20
C PRO A 42 10.42 3.26 11.58
N PHE A 43 9.67 3.80 12.52
CA PHE A 43 8.40 3.24 12.98
C PHE A 43 7.17 3.85 12.29
N LEU A 44 7.34 4.94 11.51
CA LEU A 44 6.21 5.62 10.87
C LEU A 44 5.41 4.69 9.95
N GLY A 45 6.09 3.86 9.17
CA GLY A 45 5.46 2.89 8.29
C GLY A 45 4.62 1.87 9.07
N LEU A 46 5.18 1.32 10.15
CA LEU A 46 4.49 0.38 11.04
C LEU A 46 3.28 1.02 11.70
N MET A 47 3.43 2.22 12.25
CA MET A 47 2.34 2.95 12.89
C MET A 47 1.24 3.34 11.92
N ALA A 48 1.59 3.82 10.73
CA ALA A 48 0.62 4.17 9.70
C ALA A 48 -0.21 2.94 9.28
N TRP A 49 0.42 1.81 9.00
CA TRP A 49 -0.27 0.55 8.73
C TRP A 49 -1.15 0.11 9.90
N SER A 50 -0.65 0.23 11.13
CA SER A 50 -1.43 -0.14 12.33
C SER A 50 -2.71 0.68 12.46
N VAL A 51 -2.64 2.00 12.22
CA VAL A 51 -3.82 2.88 12.25
C VAL A 51 -4.78 2.54 11.12
N ILE A 52 -4.27 2.33 9.89
CA ILE A 52 -5.09 1.97 8.72
C ILE A 52 -5.85 0.67 8.98
N LEU A 53 -5.15 -0.36 9.47
CA LEU A 53 -5.74 -1.66 9.79
C LEU A 53 -6.73 -1.55 10.95
N ALA A 54 -6.38 -0.82 12.02
CA ALA A 54 -7.26 -0.62 13.16
C ALA A 54 -8.57 0.08 12.73
N VAL A 55 -8.49 1.19 11.98
CA VAL A 55 -9.68 1.93 11.51
C VAL A 55 -10.54 1.07 10.58
N THR A 56 -9.91 0.29 9.71
CA THR A 56 -10.61 -0.56 8.73
C THR A 56 -11.29 -1.75 9.39
N LEU A 57 -10.61 -2.41 10.33
CA LEU A 57 -11.10 -3.62 11.00
C LEU A 57 -11.94 -3.32 12.24
N TYR A 58 -11.97 -2.06 12.70
CA TYR A 58 -12.72 -1.68 13.91
C TYR A 58 -14.19 -2.11 13.89
N PRO A 59 -14.98 -2.00 12.78
CA PRO A 59 -16.35 -2.50 12.75
C PRO A 59 -16.46 -4.02 12.95
N ALA A 60 -15.51 -4.78 12.38
CA ALA A 60 -15.46 -6.23 12.56
C ALA A 60 -15.09 -6.59 14.00
N HIS A 61 -14.10 -5.89 14.57
CA HIS A 61 -13.70 -6.00 15.96
C HIS A 61 -14.87 -5.73 16.92
N GLN A 62 -15.64 -4.64 16.71
CA GLN A 62 -16.78 -4.31 17.55
C GLN A 62 -17.91 -5.35 17.46
N LYS A 63 -18.18 -5.89 16.26
CA LYS A 63 -19.14 -7.00 16.09
C LYS A 63 -18.69 -8.23 16.88
N LEU A 64 -17.40 -8.57 16.82
CA LEU A 64 -16.83 -9.70 17.55
C LEU A 64 -16.87 -9.46 19.07
N ALA A 65 -16.47 -8.27 19.52
CA ALA A 65 -16.50 -7.88 20.94
C ALA A 65 -17.91 -7.99 21.54
N ARG A 66 -18.94 -7.54 20.80
CA ARG A 66 -20.35 -7.69 21.23
C ARG A 66 -20.74 -9.16 21.40
N ARG A 67 -20.32 -10.06 20.49
CA ARG A 67 -20.57 -11.50 20.60
C ARG A 67 -19.81 -12.14 21.76
N MET A 68 -18.69 -11.55 22.18
CA MET A 68 -17.83 -12.02 23.27
C MET A 68 -18.15 -11.31 24.62
N GLY A 69 -19.33 -10.75 24.79
CA GLY A 69 -19.76 -10.13 26.05
C GLY A 69 -19.03 -8.81 26.36
N GLY A 70 -18.64 -8.03 25.33
CA GLY A 70 -18.02 -6.71 25.50
C GLY A 70 -16.51 -6.74 25.76
N LYS A 71 -15.85 -7.91 25.74
CA LYS A 71 -14.42 -8.06 26.03
C LYS A 71 -13.56 -7.59 24.86
N GLN A 72 -13.26 -6.29 24.83
CA GLN A 72 -12.52 -5.64 23.72
C GLN A 72 -11.14 -6.26 23.46
N GLY A 73 -10.35 -6.52 24.53
CA GLY A 73 -9.02 -7.11 24.38
C GLY A 73 -9.05 -8.53 23.79
N LEU A 74 -9.97 -9.39 24.27
CA LEU A 74 -10.09 -10.75 23.73
C LEU A 74 -10.53 -10.74 22.26
N ALA A 75 -11.48 -9.86 21.90
CA ALA A 75 -11.93 -9.73 20.51
C ALA A 75 -10.78 -9.25 19.60
N ALA A 76 -9.97 -8.30 20.06
CA ALA A 76 -8.78 -7.86 19.35
C ALA A 76 -7.77 -9.00 19.16
N THR A 77 -7.47 -9.74 20.22
CA THR A 77 -6.54 -10.89 20.18
C THR A 77 -7.01 -11.95 19.19
N VAL A 78 -8.30 -12.34 19.24
CA VAL A 78 -8.86 -13.35 18.31
C VAL A 78 -8.78 -12.85 16.87
N LEU A 79 -9.12 -11.59 16.62
CA LEU A 79 -9.06 -11.00 15.28
C LEU A 79 -7.63 -10.94 14.75
N VAL A 80 -6.67 -10.56 15.59
CA VAL A 80 -5.24 -10.54 15.24
C VAL A 80 -4.73 -11.94 14.95
N LEU A 81 -5.00 -12.91 15.80
CA LEU A 81 -4.56 -14.29 15.59
C LEU A 81 -5.16 -14.87 14.31
N ALA A 82 -6.46 -14.67 14.08
CA ALA A 82 -7.11 -15.11 12.84
C ALA A 82 -6.47 -14.45 11.60
N GLY A 83 -6.20 -13.14 11.63
CA GLY A 83 -5.55 -12.43 10.54
C GLY A 83 -4.11 -12.89 10.32
N LEU A 84 -3.33 -13.10 11.39
CA LEU A 84 -1.96 -13.62 11.30
C LEU A 84 -1.92 -15.03 10.71
N VAL A 85 -2.87 -15.89 11.04
CA VAL A 85 -2.98 -17.23 10.43
C VAL A 85 -3.35 -17.14 8.96
N VAL A 86 -4.37 -16.34 8.62
CA VAL A 86 -4.83 -16.17 7.22
C VAL A 86 -3.75 -15.60 6.32
N ILE A 87 -2.90 -14.72 6.82
CA ILE A 87 -1.82 -14.08 6.06
C ILE A 87 -0.53 -14.87 6.17
N GLY A 88 -0.18 -15.32 7.38
CA GLY A 88 1.10 -15.97 7.67
C GLY A 88 1.24 -17.35 7.07
N VAL A 89 0.16 -18.15 7.06
CA VAL A 89 0.22 -19.51 6.50
C VAL A 89 0.50 -19.48 4.99
N PRO A 90 -0.25 -18.76 4.14
CA PRO A 90 0.09 -18.68 2.72
C PRO A 90 1.43 -18.00 2.45
N ALA A 91 1.79 -16.98 3.25
CA ALA A 91 3.10 -16.33 3.10
C ALA A 91 4.25 -17.31 3.39
N SER A 92 4.11 -18.15 4.43
CA SER A 92 5.14 -19.17 4.76
C SER A 92 5.26 -20.25 3.67
N ILE A 93 4.13 -20.69 3.10
CA ILE A 93 4.13 -21.66 1.98
C ILE A 93 4.83 -21.05 0.76
N LEU A 94 4.53 -19.80 0.44
CA LEU A 94 5.20 -19.07 -0.65
C LEU A 94 6.71 -18.93 -0.44
N MET A 95 7.10 -18.49 0.75
CA MET A 95 8.51 -18.32 1.07
C MET A 95 9.27 -19.65 1.01
N GLY A 96 8.67 -20.74 1.51
CA GLY A 96 9.21 -22.10 1.39
C GLY A 96 9.38 -22.51 -0.05
N SER A 97 8.32 -22.42 -0.85
CA SER A 97 8.34 -22.83 -2.26
C SER A 97 9.31 -21.99 -3.12
N LEU A 98 9.44 -20.69 -2.84
CA LEU A 98 10.44 -19.83 -3.49
C LEU A 98 11.86 -20.24 -3.10
N GLY A 99 12.10 -20.52 -1.81
CA GLY A 99 13.39 -21.00 -1.32
C GLY A 99 13.81 -22.30 -1.99
N ASP A 100 12.91 -23.27 -2.03
CA ASP A 100 13.14 -24.58 -2.67
C ASP A 100 13.36 -24.42 -4.19
N SER A 101 12.56 -23.57 -4.83
CA SER A 101 12.71 -23.29 -6.27
C SER A 101 14.06 -22.64 -6.60
N VAL A 102 14.51 -21.68 -5.82
CA VAL A 102 15.82 -21.05 -6.00
C VAL A 102 16.95 -22.07 -5.77
N GLN A 103 16.86 -22.88 -4.71
CA GLN A 103 17.85 -23.94 -4.45
C GLN A 103 17.90 -24.95 -5.57
N ASN A 104 16.75 -25.42 -6.05
CA ASN A 104 16.65 -26.39 -7.15
C ASN A 104 17.22 -25.82 -8.46
N VAL A 105 16.92 -24.55 -8.77
CA VAL A 105 17.50 -23.87 -9.95
C VAL A 105 19.02 -23.74 -9.81
N VAL A 106 19.52 -23.29 -8.66
CA VAL A 106 20.96 -23.14 -8.43
C VAL A 106 21.67 -24.51 -8.45
N ALA A 107 21.09 -25.52 -7.83
CA ALA A 107 21.65 -26.90 -7.85
C ALA A 107 21.62 -27.49 -9.25
N GLY A 108 20.51 -27.31 -9.97
CA GLY A 108 20.37 -27.77 -11.35
C GLY A 108 21.33 -27.09 -12.33
N LEU A 109 21.57 -25.78 -12.12
CA LEU A 109 22.57 -25.03 -12.90
C LEU A 109 24.01 -25.49 -12.62
N ARG A 110 24.31 -25.78 -11.34
CA ARG A 110 25.63 -26.31 -10.95
C ARG A 110 25.85 -27.75 -11.41
N GLY A 111 24.79 -28.58 -11.37
CA GLY A 111 24.83 -29.99 -11.74
C GLY A 111 24.62 -30.27 -13.23
N GLY A 112 24.35 -29.26 -14.06
CA GLY A 112 24.05 -29.45 -15.49
C GLY A 112 22.77 -30.27 -15.76
N SER A 113 21.92 -30.44 -14.75
CA SER A 113 20.71 -31.28 -14.81
C SER A 113 19.48 -30.59 -15.37
N ILE A 114 19.53 -29.27 -15.56
CA ILE A 114 18.40 -28.51 -16.14
C ILE A 114 18.38 -28.74 -17.65
N LYS A 115 17.46 -29.59 -18.11
CA LYS A 115 17.15 -29.75 -19.53
C LYS A 115 16.12 -28.70 -19.95
N VAL A 116 16.55 -27.77 -20.78
CA VAL A 116 15.62 -26.84 -21.44
C VAL A 116 14.94 -27.61 -22.57
N PRO A 117 13.60 -27.68 -22.63
CA PRO A 117 12.92 -28.33 -23.74
C PRO A 117 13.26 -27.64 -25.07
N ALA A 118 13.17 -28.37 -26.20
CA ALA A 118 13.39 -27.81 -27.52
C ALA A 118 12.39 -26.66 -27.77
N PRO A 119 12.81 -25.62 -28.50
CA PRO A 119 11.90 -24.52 -28.83
C PRO A 119 10.68 -25.03 -29.60
N ALA A 120 9.49 -24.55 -29.25
CA ALA A 120 8.29 -24.96 -29.92
C ALA A 120 8.30 -24.50 -31.40
N ALA A 121 7.79 -25.38 -32.30
CA ALA A 121 7.64 -25.05 -33.70
C ALA A 121 6.75 -23.80 -33.83
N GLY A 122 7.26 -22.76 -34.52
CA GLY A 122 6.51 -21.50 -34.70
C GLY A 122 6.95 -20.32 -33.82
N VAL A 123 7.84 -20.52 -32.85
CA VAL A 123 8.40 -19.39 -32.06
C VAL A 123 9.25 -18.47 -32.94
N ALA A 124 9.93 -19.04 -33.95
CA ALA A 124 10.71 -18.29 -34.92
C ALA A 124 9.84 -17.32 -35.78
N ASP A 125 8.57 -17.66 -35.96
CA ASP A 125 7.63 -16.90 -36.81
C ASP A 125 6.93 -15.75 -36.08
N TRP A 126 7.23 -15.53 -34.79
CA TRP A 126 6.62 -14.42 -34.05
C TRP A 126 7.13 -13.06 -34.55
N PRO A 127 6.21 -12.10 -34.82
CA PRO A 127 6.62 -10.79 -35.32
C PRO A 127 7.48 -10.05 -34.30
N LEU A 128 8.55 -9.39 -34.74
CA LEU A 128 9.49 -8.53 -34.02
C LEU A 128 10.51 -9.22 -33.10
N ILE A 129 10.15 -10.28 -32.38
CA ILE A 129 11.00 -10.89 -31.34
C ILE A 129 11.26 -12.39 -31.55
N GLY A 130 10.52 -13.04 -32.46
CA GLY A 130 10.60 -14.49 -32.71
C GLY A 130 11.99 -15.03 -32.96
N PRO A 131 12.76 -14.49 -33.95
CA PRO A 131 14.08 -14.96 -34.23
C PRO A 131 15.05 -14.87 -33.04
N LYS A 132 15.01 -13.77 -32.29
CA LYS A 132 15.87 -13.58 -31.09
C LYS A 132 15.54 -14.55 -29.98
N ILE A 133 14.24 -14.78 -29.74
CA ILE A 133 13.80 -15.76 -28.72
C ILE A 133 14.16 -17.16 -29.15
N HIS A 134 13.95 -17.54 -30.39
CA HIS A 134 14.27 -18.82 -30.93
C HIS A 134 15.78 -19.13 -30.83
N ASP A 135 16.64 -18.17 -31.17
CA ASP A 135 18.09 -18.31 -31.06
C ASP A 135 18.56 -18.52 -29.62
N ILE A 136 18.07 -17.70 -28.71
CA ILE A 136 18.41 -17.81 -27.29
C ILE A 136 17.90 -19.14 -26.70
N TRP A 137 16.68 -19.54 -27.08
CA TRP A 137 16.09 -20.80 -26.62
C TRP A 137 16.82 -22.00 -27.17
N THR A 138 17.22 -22.00 -28.45
CA THR A 138 18.00 -23.06 -29.07
C THR A 138 19.39 -23.19 -28.41
N GLN A 139 20.05 -22.06 -28.13
CA GLN A 139 21.31 -22.04 -27.38
C GLN A 139 21.14 -22.57 -25.95
N ALA A 140 20.05 -22.17 -25.27
CA ALA A 140 19.72 -22.67 -23.94
C ALA A 140 19.42 -24.19 -23.93
N HIS A 141 18.78 -24.71 -25.00
CA HIS A 141 18.52 -26.13 -25.17
C HIS A 141 19.80 -26.92 -25.40
N ALA A 142 20.73 -26.38 -26.20
CA ALA A 142 22.00 -27.04 -26.54
C ALA A 142 22.98 -27.07 -25.36
N ASP A 143 23.24 -25.95 -24.72
CA ASP A 143 24.17 -25.84 -23.58
C ASP A 143 23.79 -24.63 -22.68
N LEU A 144 22.87 -24.85 -21.74
CA LEU A 144 22.45 -23.83 -20.78
C LEU A 144 23.61 -23.28 -19.93
N PRO A 145 24.55 -24.13 -19.41
CA PRO A 145 25.71 -23.65 -18.67
C PRO A 145 26.63 -22.72 -19.48
N ALA A 146 26.89 -23.01 -20.76
CA ALA A 146 27.68 -22.15 -21.61
C ALA A 146 27.00 -20.82 -21.90
N LEU A 147 25.67 -20.82 -22.17
CA LEU A 147 24.88 -19.62 -22.36
C LEU A 147 24.88 -18.72 -21.10
N LEU A 148 24.76 -19.31 -19.93
CA LEU A 148 24.78 -18.57 -18.66
C LEU A 148 26.16 -17.96 -18.37
N ARG A 149 27.22 -18.67 -18.69
CA ARG A 149 28.61 -18.15 -18.57
C ARG A 149 28.86 -17.00 -19.53
N SER A 150 28.41 -17.09 -20.78
CA SER A 150 28.57 -16.02 -21.77
C SER A 150 27.79 -14.75 -21.44
N ARG A 151 26.67 -14.87 -20.69
CA ARG A 151 25.81 -13.77 -20.26
C ARG A 151 25.85 -13.52 -18.74
N GLN A 152 26.88 -13.98 -18.05
CA GLN A 152 27.03 -13.96 -16.61
C GLN A 152 26.68 -12.60 -15.95
N PRO A 153 27.12 -11.42 -16.43
CA PRO A 153 26.78 -10.15 -15.79
C PRO A 153 25.29 -9.81 -15.88
N GLN A 154 24.61 -10.16 -16.98
CA GLN A 154 23.20 -9.91 -17.19
C GLN A 154 22.32 -10.83 -16.32
N VAL A 155 22.67 -12.12 -16.28
CA VAL A 155 21.99 -13.14 -15.47
C VAL A 155 22.17 -12.83 -13.98
N ALA A 156 23.38 -12.49 -13.55
CA ALA A 156 23.64 -12.09 -12.15
C ALA A 156 22.83 -10.83 -11.75
N GLY A 157 22.68 -9.88 -12.67
CA GLY A 157 21.84 -8.70 -12.47
C GLY A 157 20.38 -9.07 -12.24
N ILE A 158 19.80 -9.92 -13.09
CA ILE A 158 18.40 -10.38 -12.99
C ILE A 158 18.19 -11.17 -11.69
N VAL A 159 19.09 -12.09 -11.36
CA VAL A 159 19.02 -12.87 -10.11
C VAL A 159 19.11 -11.96 -8.89
N ARG A 160 20.03 -11.00 -8.88
CA ARG A 160 20.16 -10.03 -7.77
C ARG A 160 18.93 -9.15 -7.61
N GLN A 161 18.35 -8.68 -8.72
CA GLN A 161 17.08 -7.94 -8.69
C GLN A 161 15.94 -8.80 -8.16
N GLY A 162 15.81 -10.05 -8.63
CA GLY A 162 14.80 -10.99 -8.16
C GLY A 162 14.91 -11.29 -6.67
N LEU A 163 16.13 -11.55 -6.18
CA LEU A 163 16.40 -11.76 -4.76
C LEU A 163 16.12 -10.50 -3.93
N GLY A 164 16.50 -9.32 -4.43
CA GLY A 164 16.18 -8.04 -3.77
C GLY A 164 14.68 -7.80 -3.68
N MET A 165 13.93 -8.11 -4.73
CA MET A 165 12.47 -8.03 -4.76
C MET A 165 11.83 -9.03 -3.77
N ALA A 166 12.29 -10.27 -3.75
CA ALA A 166 11.82 -11.28 -2.80
C ALA A 166 12.10 -10.88 -1.34
N ALA A 167 13.30 -10.38 -1.05
CA ALA A 167 13.66 -9.86 0.27
C ALA A 167 12.81 -8.64 0.67
N GLY A 168 12.53 -7.74 -0.27
CA GLY A 168 11.64 -6.59 -0.05
C GLY A 168 10.21 -7.01 0.29
N ILE A 169 9.68 -8.02 -0.40
CA ILE A 169 8.34 -8.58 -0.13
C ILE A 169 8.30 -9.25 1.24
N ALA A 170 9.32 -10.05 1.58
CA ALA A 170 9.43 -10.69 2.89
C ALA A 170 9.49 -9.64 4.02
N GLY A 171 10.31 -8.60 3.86
CA GLY A 171 10.40 -7.49 4.80
C GLY A 171 9.07 -6.73 4.94
N GLY A 172 8.39 -6.48 3.82
CA GLY A 172 7.06 -5.87 3.80
C GLY A 172 6.00 -6.72 4.50
N ALA A 173 6.01 -8.04 4.28
CA ALA A 173 5.10 -8.97 4.95
C ALA A 173 5.33 -9.01 6.46
N LEU A 174 6.58 -9.03 6.91
CA LEU A 174 6.93 -8.95 8.33
C LEU A 174 6.46 -7.63 8.95
N LEU A 175 6.75 -6.50 8.31
CA LEU A 175 6.28 -5.19 8.76
C LEU A 175 4.76 -5.15 8.87
N PHE A 176 4.05 -5.72 7.89
CA PHE A 176 2.59 -5.81 7.90
C PHE A 176 2.08 -6.67 9.05
N MET A 177 2.70 -7.83 9.32
CA MET A 177 2.36 -8.69 10.45
C MET A 177 2.55 -7.98 11.80
N PHE A 178 3.67 -7.28 11.99
CA PHE A 178 3.89 -6.47 13.19
C PHE A 178 2.87 -5.33 13.30
N SER A 179 2.56 -4.66 12.18
CA SER A 179 1.52 -3.62 12.14
C SER A 179 0.15 -4.18 12.50
N PHE A 180 -0.14 -5.43 12.14
CA PHE A 180 -1.39 -6.10 12.48
C PHE A 180 -1.51 -6.35 14.00
N ILE A 181 -0.42 -6.74 14.65
CA ILE A 181 -0.36 -6.90 16.11
C ILE A 181 -0.61 -5.56 16.81
N VAL A 182 0.09 -4.51 16.37
CA VAL A 182 -0.08 -3.16 16.92
C VAL A 182 -1.49 -2.62 16.64
N ALA A 183 -2.07 -2.91 15.47
CA ALA A 183 -3.46 -2.58 15.16
C ALA A 183 -4.44 -3.23 16.16
N GLY A 184 -4.19 -4.47 16.58
CA GLY A 184 -4.96 -5.13 17.64
C GLY A 184 -4.92 -4.37 18.95
N ILE A 185 -3.75 -3.89 19.35
CA ILE A 185 -3.58 -3.04 20.55
C ILE A 185 -4.39 -1.75 20.38
N VAL A 186 -4.24 -1.07 19.23
CA VAL A 186 -4.99 0.17 18.95
C VAL A 186 -6.51 -0.06 18.95
N MET A 187 -6.99 -1.19 18.43
CA MET A 187 -8.42 -1.54 18.45
C MET A 187 -8.93 -1.81 19.87
N ALA A 188 -8.13 -2.47 20.72
CA ALA A 188 -8.50 -2.74 22.11
C ALA A 188 -8.73 -1.44 22.92
N TRP A 189 -7.97 -0.39 22.61
CA TRP A 189 -8.11 0.96 23.17
C TRP A 189 -8.75 1.96 22.20
N GLY A 190 -9.58 1.49 21.28
CA GLY A 190 -10.13 2.32 20.19
C GLY A 190 -10.95 3.53 20.67
N GLU A 191 -11.78 3.39 21.73
CA GLU A 191 -12.58 4.51 22.26
C GLU A 191 -11.74 5.61 22.93
N PRO A 192 -10.78 5.30 23.83
CA PRO A 192 -9.86 6.32 24.37
C PRO A 192 -9.05 7.00 23.27
N GLY A 193 -8.54 6.26 22.29
CA GLY A 193 -7.81 6.80 21.16
C GLY A 193 -8.64 7.74 20.29
N ALA A 194 -9.87 7.35 19.96
CA ALA A 194 -10.78 8.18 19.19
C ALA A 194 -11.15 9.48 19.94
N ARG A 195 -11.31 9.41 21.26
CA ARG A 195 -11.55 10.61 22.09
C ARG A 195 -10.33 11.55 22.07
N ALA A 196 -9.12 11.00 22.20
CA ALA A 196 -7.90 11.80 22.15
C ALA A 196 -7.75 12.53 20.81
N ILE A 197 -8.00 11.86 19.69
CA ILE A 197 -7.96 12.46 18.34
C ILE A 197 -8.99 13.58 18.21
N ARG A 198 -10.24 13.34 18.64
CA ARG A 198 -11.28 14.38 18.63
C ARG A 198 -10.90 15.59 19.48
N ASN A 199 -10.34 15.38 20.66
CA ASN A 199 -9.88 16.47 21.52
C ASN A 199 -8.75 17.28 20.87
N ILE A 200 -7.81 16.62 20.20
CA ILE A 200 -6.73 17.28 19.47
C ILE A 200 -7.31 18.14 18.33
N PHE A 201 -8.12 17.56 17.46
CA PHE A 201 -8.77 18.32 16.39
C PHE A 201 -9.69 19.42 16.94
N GLY A 202 -10.41 19.14 18.04
CA GLY A 202 -11.23 20.12 18.73
C GLY A 202 -10.46 21.32 19.24
N ARG A 203 -9.21 21.12 19.67
CA ARG A 203 -8.32 22.21 20.10
C ARG A 203 -7.90 23.12 18.97
N PHE A 204 -7.68 22.58 17.76
CA PHE A 204 -7.23 23.35 16.59
C PHE A 204 -8.40 24.00 15.82
N PHE A 205 -9.52 23.29 15.67
CA PHE A 205 -10.63 23.69 14.78
C PHE A 205 -11.94 24.00 15.52
N GLY A 206 -11.98 23.87 16.85
CA GLY A 206 -13.18 23.95 17.66
C GLY A 206 -13.88 22.59 17.75
N SER A 207 -14.61 22.34 18.86
CA SER A 207 -15.13 21.02 19.24
C SER A 207 -16.01 20.37 18.15
N ARG A 208 -16.96 21.11 17.59
CA ARG A 208 -17.87 20.61 16.55
C ARG A 208 -17.13 20.20 15.26
N ARG A 209 -16.19 21.03 14.81
CA ARG A 209 -15.40 20.78 13.60
C ARG A 209 -14.36 19.70 13.81
N GLY A 210 -13.79 19.63 15.02
CA GLY A 210 -12.86 18.56 15.37
C GLY A 210 -13.47 17.17 15.19
N ASP A 211 -14.74 17.01 15.57
CA ASP A 211 -15.49 15.77 15.34
C ASP A 211 -15.72 15.49 13.84
N GLU A 212 -16.07 16.50 13.06
CA GLU A 212 -16.25 16.39 11.61
C GLU A 212 -14.93 15.96 10.90
N PHE A 213 -13.81 16.58 11.25
CA PHE A 213 -12.50 16.22 10.69
C PHE A 213 -12.03 14.82 11.12
N ALA A 214 -12.22 14.43 12.37
CA ALA A 214 -11.90 13.09 12.84
C ALA A 214 -12.73 12.01 12.12
N MET A 215 -14.02 12.29 11.89
CA MET A 215 -14.91 11.43 11.13
C MET A 215 -14.48 11.34 9.66
N LEU A 216 -14.14 12.45 9.03
CA LEU A 216 -13.67 12.51 7.66
C LEU A 216 -12.38 11.69 7.46
N CYS A 217 -11.39 11.84 8.34
CA CYS A 217 -10.17 11.02 8.32
C CYS A 217 -10.50 9.53 8.40
N THR A 218 -11.37 9.15 9.35
CA THR A 218 -11.77 7.75 9.54
C THR A 218 -12.50 7.18 8.32
N GLN A 219 -13.41 7.94 7.73
CA GLN A 219 -14.14 7.54 6.52
C GLN A 219 -13.22 7.42 5.32
N THR A 220 -12.29 8.38 5.14
CA THR A 220 -11.32 8.35 4.03
C THR A 220 -10.40 7.14 4.14
N ILE A 221 -9.80 6.89 5.32
CA ILE A 221 -8.96 5.71 5.53
C ILE A 221 -9.72 4.43 5.20
N ARG A 222 -10.96 4.32 5.69
CA ARG A 222 -11.79 3.13 5.46
C ARG A 222 -12.19 2.97 4.00
N ALA A 223 -12.56 4.04 3.31
CA ALA A 223 -12.93 4.00 1.91
C ALA A 223 -11.75 3.56 1.02
N VAL A 224 -10.56 4.13 1.26
CA VAL A 224 -9.34 3.74 0.55
C VAL A 224 -8.97 2.28 0.84
N ALA A 225 -9.02 1.85 2.11
CA ALA A 225 -8.71 0.48 2.48
C ALA A 225 -9.68 -0.53 1.87
N LEU A 226 -10.99 -0.25 1.90
CA LEU A 226 -12.01 -1.09 1.25
C LEU A 226 -11.85 -1.10 -0.27
N GLY A 227 -11.44 0.02 -0.86
CA GLY A 227 -11.09 0.08 -2.29
C GLY A 227 -9.94 -0.86 -2.63
N VAL A 228 -8.87 -0.85 -1.85
CA VAL A 228 -7.72 -1.76 -2.02
C VAL A 228 -8.12 -3.23 -1.85
N LEU A 229 -8.89 -3.55 -0.80
CA LEU A 229 -9.40 -4.91 -0.59
C LEU A 229 -10.31 -5.36 -1.74
N GLY A 230 -11.17 -4.47 -2.24
CA GLY A 230 -12.05 -4.72 -3.38
C GLY A 230 -11.27 -5.04 -4.65
N VAL A 231 -10.23 -4.24 -4.94
CA VAL A 231 -9.32 -4.51 -6.07
C VAL A 231 -8.64 -5.85 -5.93
N ALA A 232 -8.05 -6.14 -4.75
CA ALA A 232 -7.37 -7.40 -4.49
C ALA A 232 -8.30 -8.60 -4.66
N PHE A 233 -9.55 -8.49 -4.18
CA PHE A 233 -10.55 -9.54 -4.33
C PHE A 233 -10.95 -9.76 -5.80
N ILE A 234 -11.20 -8.69 -6.56
CA ILE A 234 -11.52 -8.78 -7.99
C ILE A 234 -10.36 -9.40 -8.75
N GLN A 235 -9.14 -8.94 -8.52
CA GLN A 235 -7.94 -9.46 -9.16
C GLN A 235 -7.73 -10.95 -8.86
N ALA A 236 -7.83 -11.35 -7.60
CA ALA A 236 -7.70 -12.74 -7.18
C ALA A 236 -8.81 -13.62 -7.80
N THR A 237 -10.02 -13.10 -7.91
CA THR A 237 -11.15 -13.82 -8.53
C THR A 237 -10.90 -14.00 -10.03
N VAL A 238 -10.50 -12.94 -10.74
CA VAL A 238 -10.23 -13.00 -12.18
C VAL A 238 -9.09 -13.98 -12.48
N LEU A 239 -7.95 -13.82 -11.81
CA LEU A 239 -6.80 -14.72 -12.00
C LEU A 239 -7.13 -16.14 -11.55
N GLY A 240 -7.85 -16.30 -10.44
CA GLY A 240 -8.29 -17.61 -9.94
C GLY A 240 -9.17 -18.34 -10.95
N ILE A 241 -10.15 -17.67 -11.56
CA ILE A 241 -11.00 -18.25 -12.61
C ILE A 241 -10.15 -18.70 -13.80
N VAL A 242 -9.22 -17.84 -14.26
CA VAL A 242 -8.33 -18.19 -15.38
C VAL A 242 -7.50 -19.43 -15.05
N MET A 243 -6.94 -19.52 -13.84
CA MET A 243 -6.14 -20.66 -13.40
C MET A 243 -6.98 -21.94 -13.27
N VAL A 244 -8.23 -21.85 -12.77
CA VAL A 244 -9.15 -23.00 -12.68
C VAL A 244 -9.54 -23.49 -14.08
N VAL A 245 -9.92 -22.59 -14.99
CA VAL A 245 -10.28 -22.93 -16.38
C VAL A 245 -9.09 -23.51 -17.14
N ALA A 246 -7.89 -23.03 -16.85
CA ALA A 246 -6.65 -23.57 -17.36
C ALA A 246 -6.25 -24.89 -16.68
N SER A 247 -6.99 -25.39 -15.69
CA SER A 247 -6.66 -26.61 -14.92
C SER A 247 -5.28 -26.58 -14.27
N VAL A 248 -4.84 -25.37 -13.84
CA VAL A 248 -3.58 -25.20 -13.12
C VAL A 248 -3.66 -25.91 -11.77
N PRO A 249 -2.65 -26.73 -11.39
CA PRO A 249 -2.64 -27.37 -10.10
C PRO A 249 -2.65 -26.33 -8.97
N PHE A 250 -3.41 -26.61 -7.92
CA PHE A 250 -3.55 -25.71 -6.77
C PHE A 250 -4.11 -24.30 -7.09
N ALA A 251 -4.87 -24.14 -8.18
CA ALA A 251 -5.43 -22.85 -8.63
C ALA A 251 -6.09 -22.03 -7.50
N GLY A 252 -6.86 -22.71 -6.61
CA GLY A 252 -7.49 -22.04 -5.46
C GLY A 252 -6.49 -21.48 -4.44
N VAL A 253 -5.40 -22.22 -4.19
CA VAL A 253 -4.31 -21.72 -3.31
C VAL A 253 -3.59 -20.56 -3.97
N LEU A 254 -3.31 -20.66 -5.27
CA LEU A 254 -2.68 -19.58 -6.03
C LEU A 254 -3.56 -18.33 -6.07
N ALA A 255 -4.87 -18.48 -6.22
CA ALA A 255 -5.81 -17.36 -6.13
C ALA A 255 -5.80 -16.69 -4.75
N LEU A 256 -5.74 -17.50 -3.67
CA LEU A 256 -5.59 -16.97 -2.31
C LEU A 256 -4.27 -16.21 -2.14
N VAL A 257 -3.20 -16.72 -2.72
CA VAL A 257 -1.90 -16.04 -2.75
C VAL A 257 -1.97 -14.70 -3.49
N VAL A 258 -2.64 -14.66 -4.64
CA VAL A 258 -2.89 -13.40 -5.38
C VAL A 258 -3.70 -12.43 -4.51
N LEU A 259 -4.71 -12.91 -3.79
CA LEU A 259 -5.49 -12.07 -2.88
C LEU A 259 -4.61 -11.44 -1.80
N LEU A 260 -3.75 -12.25 -1.17
CA LEU A 260 -2.85 -11.77 -0.12
C LEU A 260 -1.81 -10.79 -0.67
N LEU A 261 -1.21 -11.09 -1.82
CA LEU A 261 -0.31 -10.16 -2.51
C LEU A 261 -1.04 -8.85 -2.83
N GLY A 262 -2.29 -8.91 -3.31
CA GLY A 262 -3.10 -7.73 -3.58
C GLY A 262 -3.37 -6.88 -2.33
N ILE A 263 -3.61 -7.51 -1.17
CA ILE A 263 -3.79 -6.82 0.12
C ILE A 263 -2.48 -6.17 0.58
N VAL A 264 -1.37 -6.89 0.49
CA VAL A 264 -0.01 -6.37 0.81
C VAL A 264 0.53 -5.49 -0.31
N GLN A 265 -0.22 -5.38 -1.43
CA GLN A 265 0.13 -4.61 -2.63
C GLN A 265 1.39 -5.11 -3.35
N GLY A 266 1.69 -6.38 -3.21
CA GLY A 266 2.72 -7.04 -4.01
C GLY A 266 2.26 -7.22 -5.47
N PRO A 267 3.20 -7.26 -6.42
CA PRO A 267 2.86 -7.42 -7.83
C PRO A 267 2.32 -8.85 -8.11
N ALA A 268 1.12 -8.95 -8.67
CA ALA A 268 0.48 -10.23 -9.00
C ALA A 268 1.27 -11.05 -10.05
N ILE A 269 2.16 -10.40 -10.79
CA ILE A 269 3.04 -11.05 -11.76
C ILE A 269 3.91 -12.14 -11.13
N LEU A 270 4.18 -12.06 -9.81
CA LEU A 270 4.94 -13.08 -9.07
C LEU A 270 4.24 -14.44 -9.05
N VAL A 271 2.90 -14.46 -9.15
CA VAL A 271 2.12 -15.69 -9.28
C VAL A 271 1.83 -15.99 -10.74
N SER A 272 1.49 -14.97 -11.53
CA SER A 272 1.13 -15.17 -12.93
C SER A 272 2.31 -15.68 -13.75
N LEU A 273 3.54 -15.20 -13.51
CA LEU A 273 4.72 -15.62 -14.28
C LEU A 273 5.08 -17.10 -14.10
N PRO A 274 5.19 -17.65 -12.89
CA PRO A 274 5.38 -19.10 -12.70
C PRO A 274 4.28 -19.95 -13.34
N VAL A 275 3.02 -19.50 -13.27
CA VAL A 275 1.90 -20.20 -13.89
C VAL A 275 2.02 -20.18 -15.41
N ILE A 276 2.41 -19.06 -16.01
CA ILE A 276 2.68 -18.96 -17.45
C ILE A 276 3.79 -19.93 -17.85
N ILE A 277 4.90 -19.94 -17.11
CA ILE A 277 6.02 -20.86 -17.36
C ILE A 277 5.55 -22.32 -17.28
N TRP A 278 4.73 -22.65 -16.29
CA TRP A 278 4.16 -23.99 -16.14
C TRP A 278 3.27 -24.38 -17.33
N ILE A 279 2.38 -23.49 -17.79
CA ILE A 279 1.50 -23.73 -18.96
C ILE A 279 2.34 -24.08 -20.21
N TRP A 280 3.45 -23.35 -20.42
CA TRP A 280 4.31 -23.61 -21.57
C TRP A 280 5.23 -24.83 -21.43
N SER A 281 5.58 -25.19 -20.20
CA SER A 281 6.48 -26.34 -19.94
C SER A 281 5.76 -27.67 -19.79
N SER A 282 4.47 -27.67 -19.44
CA SER A 282 3.69 -28.90 -19.23
C SER A 282 3.43 -29.69 -20.51
N GLY A 283 3.44 -29.02 -21.68
CA GLY A 283 3.14 -29.66 -22.97
C GLY A 283 1.66 -30.08 -23.15
N GLU A 284 0.80 -29.81 -22.18
CA GLU A 284 -0.61 -30.22 -22.17
C GLU A 284 -1.51 -29.31 -23.03
N TYR A 285 -1.03 -28.12 -23.38
CA TYR A 285 -1.83 -27.11 -24.05
C TYR A 285 -1.45 -26.96 -25.53
N ALA A 286 -2.47 -26.95 -26.39
CA ALA A 286 -2.25 -26.48 -27.76
C ALA A 286 -1.77 -25.02 -27.77
N PRO A 287 -0.89 -24.62 -28.71
CA PRO A 287 -0.27 -23.28 -28.71
C PRO A 287 -1.27 -22.12 -28.60
N GLY A 288 -2.44 -22.22 -29.26
CA GLY A 288 -3.49 -21.22 -29.18
C GLY A 288 -4.08 -21.04 -27.77
N ARG A 289 -4.28 -22.14 -27.02
CA ARG A 289 -4.76 -22.09 -25.63
C ARG A 289 -3.71 -21.52 -24.70
N ALA A 290 -2.43 -21.93 -24.86
CA ALA A 290 -1.33 -21.41 -24.07
C ALA A 290 -1.20 -19.90 -24.24
N ILE A 291 -1.29 -19.39 -25.46
CA ILE A 291 -1.30 -17.93 -25.75
C ILE A 291 -2.49 -17.24 -25.08
N THR A 292 -3.69 -17.80 -25.22
CA THR A 292 -4.91 -17.22 -24.60
C THR A 292 -4.76 -17.10 -23.09
N TYR A 293 -4.34 -18.17 -22.39
CA TYR A 293 -4.16 -18.12 -20.94
C TYR A 293 -3.02 -17.18 -20.54
N THR A 294 -1.93 -17.12 -21.31
CA THR A 294 -0.85 -16.16 -21.07
C THR A 294 -1.34 -14.72 -21.13
N VAL A 295 -2.12 -14.37 -22.17
CA VAL A 295 -2.69 -13.02 -22.31
C VAL A 295 -3.65 -12.70 -21.17
N LEU A 296 -4.54 -13.64 -20.80
CA LEU A 296 -5.47 -13.44 -19.69
C LEU A 296 -4.76 -13.29 -18.33
N LEU A 297 -3.72 -14.06 -18.07
CA LEU A 297 -2.90 -13.96 -16.85
C LEU A 297 -2.12 -12.65 -16.79
N LEU A 298 -1.58 -12.18 -17.91
CA LEU A 298 -0.90 -10.87 -17.99
C LEU A 298 -1.89 -9.72 -17.79
N LEU A 299 -3.04 -9.74 -18.47
CA LEU A 299 -4.08 -8.72 -18.31
C LEU A 299 -4.62 -8.70 -16.87
N GLY A 300 -4.90 -9.87 -16.29
CA GLY A 300 -5.30 -9.97 -14.90
C GLY A 300 -4.23 -9.51 -13.92
N GLY A 301 -2.95 -9.69 -14.27
CA GLY A 301 -1.80 -9.25 -13.49
C GLY A 301 -1.66 -7.73 -13.41
N VAL A 302 -2.15 -6.98 -14.41
CA VAL A 302 -2.07 -5.51 -14.47
C VAL A 302 -3.41 -4.81 -14.21
N ILE A 303 -4.48 -5.56 -14.01
CA ILE A 303 -5.85 -5.02 -13.86
C ILE A 303 -5.97 -4.09 -12.65
N ASP A 304 -5.17 -4.32 -11.62
CA ASP A 304 -5.13 -3.52 -10.40
C ASP A 304 -4.74 -2.05 -10.68
N ASN A 305 -3.89 -1.78 -11.67
CA ASN A 305 -3.48 -0.43 -12.04
C ASN A 305 -4.65 0.42 -12.58
N PHE A 306 -5.67 -0.24 -13.13
CA PHE A 306 -6.90 0.41 -13.62
C PHE A 306 -8.00 0.45 -12.55
N LEU A 307 -8.14 -0.63 -11.78
CA LEU A 307 -9.18 -0.72 -10.77
C LEU A 307 -8.90 0.14 -9.53
N LYS A 308 -7.64 0.32 -9.14
CA LYS A 308 -7.27 1.15 -7.99
C LYS A 308 -7.84 2.58 -8.11
N PRO A 309 -7.60 3.34 -9.18
CA PRO A 309 -8.18 4.67 -9.34
C PRO A 309 -9.72 4.66 -9.34
N LEU A 310 -10.34 3.62 -9.89
CA LEU A 310 -11.80 3.54 -10.01
C LEU A 310 -12.51 3.28 -8.68
N LEU A 311 -11.88 2.53 -7.77
CA LEU A 311 -12.49 2.12 -6.51
C LEU A 311 -12.09 2.99 -5.31
N LEU A 312 -10.96 3.70 -5.39
CA LEU A 312 -10.36 4.47 -4.29
C LEU A 312 -11.15 5.71 -3.85
N GLY A 313 -12.09 6.22 -4.51
CA GLY A 313 -12.79 7.48 -4.13
C GLY A 313 -14.25 7.30 -3.76
N ARG A 314 -14.76 6.07 -3.65
CA ARG A 314 -16.15 5.83 -3.32
C ARG A 314 -16.39 5.90 -1.81
N GLY A 315 -17.33 6.74 -1.38
CA GLY A 315 -17.76 6.81 0.03
C GLY A 315 -17.10 7.89 0.87
N VAL A 316 -16.48 8.91 0.26
CA VAL A 316 -15.93 10.08 0.95
C VAL A 316 -16.62 11.34 0.45
N ASP A 317 -16.99 12.24 1.38
CA ASP A 317 -17.58 13.57 1.09
C ASP A 317 -16.51 14.56 0.56
N ALA A 318 -15.76 14.14 -0.45
CA ALA A 318 -14.80 14.97 -1.16
C ALA A 318 -14.82 14.63 -2.65
N PRO A 319 -14.50 15.59 -3.53
CA PRO A 319 -14.42 15.33 -4.97
C PRO A 319 -13.42 14.22 -5.27
N MET A 320 -13.84 13.24 -6.09
CA MET A 320 -13.05 12.10 -6.50
C MET A 320 -11.61 12.46 -6.95
N PRO A 321 -11.40 13.54 -7.76
CA PRO A 321 -10.06 13.93 -8.17
C PRO A 321 -9.12 14.25 -7.01
N VAL A 322 -9.63 14.84 -5.91
CA VAL A 322 -8.83 15.18 -4.72
C VAL A 322 -8.31 13.93 -4.04
N VAL A 323 -9.20 12.95 -3.83
CA VAL A 323 -8.84 11.66 -3.21
C VAL A 323 -7.82 10.92 -4.08
N LEU A 324 -8.06 10.88 -5.41
CA LEU A 324 -7.16 10.23 -6.38
C LEU A 324 -5.78 10.89 -6.45
N LEU A 325 -5.72 12.23 -6.55
CA LEU A 325 -4.46 12.95 -6.56
C LEU A 325 -3.69 12.73 -5.26
N GLY A 326 -4.40 12.72 -4.12
CA GLY A 326 -3.80 12.39 -2.84
C GLY A 326 -3.23 10.99 -2.80
N ALA A 327 -3.99 10.01 -3.27
CA ALA A 327 -3.57 8.61 -3.30
C ALA A 327 -2.39 8.40 -4.26
N LEU A 328 -2.48 8.90 -5.49
CA LEU A 328 -1.43 8.74 -6.51
C LEU A 328 -0.15 9.51 -6.14
N GLY A 329 -0.29 10.77 -5.67
CA GLY A 329 0.84 11.58 -5.23
C GLY A 329 1.53 10.97 -4.00
N GLY A 330 0.75 10.49 -3.04
CA GLY A 330 1.25 9.77 -1.88
C GLY A 330 1.96 8.46 -2.26
N LEU A 331 1.39 7.68 -3.18
CA LEU A 331 2.00 6.46 -3.69
C LEU A 331 3.37 6.73 -4.34
N ALA A 332 3.48 7.80 -5.13
CA ALA A 332 4.72 8.18 -5.80
C ALA A 332 5.82 8.64 -4.82
N THR A 333 5.45 9.23 -3.68
CA THR A 333 6.43 9.79 -2.72
C THR A 333 6.92 8.80 -1.68
N THR A 334 6.00 8.08 -1.04
CA THR A 334 6.31 7.19 0.09
C THR A 334 5.69 5.79 -0.06
N GLY A 335 5.32 5.42 -1.28
CA GLY A 335 4.76 4.12 -1.58
C GLY A 335 3.34 3.93 -1.01
N LEU A 336 3.04 2.71 -0.58
CA LEU A 336 1.68 2.31 -0.20
C LEU A 336 1.13 3.05 1.02
N VAL A 337 1.97 3.27 2.03
CA VAL A 337 1.58 4.08 3.20
C VAL A 337 1.23 5.49 2.74
N GLY A 338 2.04 6.06 1.83
CA GLY A 338 1.79 7.37 1.24
C GLY A 338 0.47 7.47 0.51
N MET A 339 0.04 6.41 -0.16
CA MET A 339 -1.26 6.37 -0.83
C MET A 339 -2.42 6.66 0.15
N PHE A 340 -2.42 6.03 1.32
CA PHE A 340 -3.44 6.26 2.35
C PHE A 340 -3.30 7.63 2.99
N VAL A 341 -2.08 7.96 3.40
CA VAL A 341 -1.77 9.23 4.06
C VAL A 341 -2.06 10.40 3.13
N GLY A 342 -1.63 10.32 1.87
CA GLY A 342 -1.85 11.34 0.85
C GLY A 342 -3.33 11.56 0.55
N ALA A 343 -4.11 10.48 0.41
CA ALA A 343 -5.56 10.57 0.23
C ALA A 343 -6.22 11.30 1.41
N VAL A 344 -5.86 10.93 2.65
CA VAL A 344 -6.41 11.58 3.86
C VAL A 344 -5.99 13.05 3.93
N PHE A 345 -4.69 13.35 3.75
CA PHE A 345 -4.19 14.73 3.84
C PHE A 345 -4.82 15.66 2.82
N LEU A 346 -4.90 15.23 1.54
CA LEU A 346 -5.51 16.06 0.50
C LEU A 346 -7.02 16.23 0.73
N THR A 347 -7.70 15.18 1.18
CA THR A 347 -9.14 15.26 1.48
C THR A 347 -9.43 16.21 2.64
N VAL A 348 -8.68 16.08 3.75
CA VAL A 348 -8.82 16.97 4.91
C VAL A 348 -8.41 18.40 4.55
N GLY A 349 -7.31 18.56 3.82
CA GLY A 349 -6.83 19.87 3.34
C GLY A 349 -7.87 20.56 2.44
N TYR A 350 -8.45 19.83 1.49
CA TYR A 350 -9.53 20.33 0.65
C TYR A 350 -10.74 20.80 1.46
N ARG A 351 -11.20 20.00 2.41
CA ARG A 351 -12.34 20.36 3.29
C ARG A 351 -12.02 21.57 4.16
N ALA A 352 -10.80 21.63 4.71
CA ALA A 352 -10.34 22.78 5.49
C ALA A 352 -10.29 24.06 4.63
N PHE A 353 -9.79 23.96 3.39
CA PHE A 353 -9.74 25.05 2.44
C PHE A 353 -11.15 25.52 2.04
N MET A 354 -12.03 24.62 1.65
CA MET A 354 -13.41 24.96 1.28
C MET A 354 -14.18 25.58 2.44
N TRP A 355 -13.92 25.11 3.66
CA TRP A 355 -14.47 25.73 4.84
C TRP A 355 -13.95 27.17 5.04
N TRP A 356 -12.63 27.41 4.85
CA TRP A 356 -12.05 28.74 4.95
C TRP A 356 -12.67 29.69 3.91
N VAL A 357 -12.83 29.23 2.67
CA VAL A 357 -13.51 30.00 1.60
C VAL A 357 -14.94 30.34 1.97
N ALA A 358 -15.71 29.37 2.49
CA ALA A 358 -17.12 29.58 2.85
C ALA A 358 -17.33 30.52 4.05
N ASN A 359 -16.32 30.70 4.91
CA ASN A 359 -16.36 31.58 6.08
C ASN A 359 -15.51 32.85 5.92
N SER A 360 -15.19 33.24 4.68
CA SER A 360 -14.52 34.54 4.43
C SER A 360 -15.47 35.68 4.76
N PRO A 361 -14.96 36.83 5.26
CA PRO A 361 -15.79 37.99 5.64
C PRO A 361 -16.76 38.45 4.54
N ASP A 362 -16.33 38.34 3.28
CA ASP A 362 -17.11 38.74 2.10
C ASP A 362 -18.31 37.79 1.82
N SER A 363 -18.21 36.52 2.17
CA SER A 363 -19.31 35.56 2.01
C SER A 363 -20.41 35.71 3.07
N VAL A 364 -20.06 36.22 4.26
CA VAL A 364 -21.03 36.55 5.33
C VAL A 364 -21.82 37.81 5.01
N ALA A 365 -21.22 38.75 4.31
CA ALA A 365 -21.86 39.98 3.86
C ALA A 365 -22.86 39.76 2.71
N ALA A 366 -22.74 38.70 1.95
CA ALA A 366 -23.61 38.35 0.81
C ALA A 366 -24.84 37.49 1.19
N ALA A 367 -24.97 37.05 2.47
CA ALA A 367 -26.13 36.30 2.93
C ALA A 367 -27.40 37.21 2.92
N PRO A 368 -28.53 36.82 2.29
CA PRO A 368 -29.76 37.59 2.32
C PRO A 368 -30.21 37.78 3.76
N GLN A 369 -30.40 39.05 4.18
CA GLN A 369 -30.96 39.35 5.49
C GLN A 369 -32.36 38.76 5.55
N PRO A 370 -32.74 38.09 6.67
CA PRO A 370 -34.12 37.61 6.83
C PRO A 370 -35.04 38.82 6.77
N THR A 371 -35.94 38.83 5.76
CA THR A 371 -36.99 39.81 5.65
C THR A 371 -37.87 39.64 6.88
N THR A 372 -37.85 40.62 7.77
CA THR A 372 -38.82 40.74 8.88
C THR A 372 -40.20 40.85 8.27
N PRO A 373 -41.16 39.96 8.59
CA PRO A 373 -42.56 40.15 8.20
C PRO A 373 -43.11 41.32 9.00
N GLY A 374 -43.57 42.37 8.29
CA GLY A 374 -44.33 43.49 8.84
C GLY A 374 -45.74 43.10 9.25
#